data_b4c148e7fb3efd2174ef12feea0ddd54
#
_entry.id   b4c148e7fb3efd2174ef12feea0ddd54
#
_cell.length_a   1.000
_cell.length_b   1.000
_cell.length_c   1.000
_cell.angle_alpha   90.00
_cell.angle_beta   90.00
_cell.angle_gamma   90.00
#
_symmetry.space_group_name_H-M   'P 1'
#
loop_
_entity.id
_entity.type
_entity.pdbx_description
1 polymer ?
#
loop_
_entity_poly.entity_id
_entity_poly.type
_entity_poly.pdbx_seq_one_letter_code
_entity_poly.pdbx_strand_id
1 'polypeptide(L)'
;MATIVVWFLQSFDLHLNLVENSADSILAMIAGALVPILRPLGLGDWRICTALISGFMAKESVVSTLEVLFGGGIASVLTPLSAGVLLVFSLLYTPCVAAVASVRRELGTKWAVGMVFWQCLIAWVVAIITRGIGMLLF
;
A
#
# COMPACT_ATOMS: atom_id res chain seq x y z
N MET A 1 -9.35 -13.98 -10.50
CA MET A 1 -9.93 -12.79 -11.15
C MET A 1 -9.23 -11.50 -10.73
N ALA A 2 -9.26 -11.15 -9.45
CA ALA A 2 -8.63 -9.92 -8.97
C ALA A 2 -7.12 -9.83 -9.24
N THR A 3 -6.40 -10.94 -9.13
CA THR A 3 -4.96 -11.03 -9.44
C THR A 3 -4.64 -10.70 -10.89
N ILE A 4 -5.51 -11.11 -11.81
CA ILE A 4 -5.36 -10.83 -13.24
C ILE A 4 -5.57 -9.33 -13.51
N VAL A 5 -6.54 -8.72 -12.84
CA VAL A 5 -6.79 -7.28 -12.95
C VAL A 5 -5.60 -6.46 -12.44
N VAL A 6 -5.05 -6.83 -11.29
CA VAL A 6 -3.86 -6.17 -10.73
C VAL A 6 -2.64 -6.35 -11.64
N TRP A 7 -2.43 -7.57 -12.16
CA TRP A 7 -1.36 -7.83 -13.13
C TRP A 7 -1.51 -6.97 -14.38
N PHE A 8 -2.73 -6.86 -14.91
CA PHE A 8 -3.02 -6.00 -16.05
C PHE A 8 -2.70 -4.53 -15.75
N LEU A 9 -3.13 -4.02 -14.60
CA LEU A 9 -2.86 -2.64 -14.18
C LEU A 9 -1.36 -2.36 -13.95
N GLN A 10 -0.58 -3.37 -13.59
CA GLN A 10 0.87 -3.24 -13.43
C GLN A 10 1.64 -3.34 -14.75
N SER A 11 1.09 -4.06 -15.73
CA SER A 11 1.77 -4.39 -16.98
C SER A 11 1.45 -3.44 -18.13
N PHE A 12 0.34 -2.71 -18.03
CA PHE A 12 -0.13 -1.85 -19.13
C PHE A 12 -0.18 -0.38 -18.71
N ASP A 13 0.14 0.48 -19.69
CA ASP A 13 -0.04 1.94 -19.60
C ASP A 13 -1.47 2.33 -20.04
N LEU A 14 -1.83 3.62 -19.83
CA LEU A 14 -3.08 4.22 -20.30
C LEU A 14 -3.33 4.02 -21.82
N HIS A 15 -2.28 3.81 -22.60
CA HIS A 15 -2.34 3.55 -24.03
C HIS A 15 -2.34 2.06 -24.39
N LEU A 16 -2.52 1.16 -23.40
CA LEU A 16 -2.54 -0.30 -23.57
C LEU A 16 -1.23 -0.87 -24.16
N ASN A 17 -0.11 -0.20 -23.95
CA ASN A 17 1.21 -0.71 -24.30
C ASN A 17 1.80 -1.46 -23.10
N LEU A 18 2.51 -2.56 -23.38
CA LEU A 18 3.30 -3.25 -22.38
C LEU A 18 4.42 -2.33 -21.88
N VAL A 19 4.42 -2.07 -20.59
CA VAL A 19 5.36 -1.12 -19.97
C VAL A 19 6.61 -1.86 -19.54
N GLU A 20 7.76 -1.43 -20.04
CA GLU A 20 9.06 -1.95 -19.61
C GLU A 20 9.44 -1.47 -18.19
N ASN A 21 8.96 -0.28 -17.81
CA ASN A 21 9.18 0.30 -16.49
C ASN A 21 7.87 0.35 -15.69
N SER A 22 7.86 -0.28 -14.53
CA SER A 22 6.71 -0.27 -13.61
C SER A 22 6.25 1.14 -13.20
N ALA A 23 7.12 2.14 -13.35
CA ALA A 23 6.80 3.54 -13.05
C ALA A 23 5.76 4.16 -14.00
N ASP A 24 5.65 3.65 -15.22
CA ASP A 24 4.71 4.15 -16.24
C ASP A 24 3.38 3.40 -16.24
N SER A 25 3.22 2.42 -15.36
CA SER A 25 1.99 1.64 -15.25
C SER A 25 0.83 2.48 -14.69
N ILE A 26 -0.40 2.12 -15.04
CA ILE A 26 -1.63 2.72 -14.50
C ILE A 26 -1.63 2.67 -12.97
N LEU A 27 -1.16 1.56 -12.42
CA LEU A 27 -1.09 1.38 -10.96
C LEU A 27 -0.12 2.37 -10.31
N ALA A 28 1.01 2.67 -10.95
CA ALA A 28 1.95 3.68 -10.47
C ALA A 28 1.36 5.10 -10.50
N MET A 29 0.54 5.42 -11.48
CA MET A 29 -0.18 6.71 -11.54
C MET A 29 -1.18 6.85 -10.40
N ILE A 30 -1.95 5.80 -10.11
CA ILE A 30 -2.88 5.76 -8.97
C ILE A 30 -2.10 5.86 -7.66
N ALA A 31 -0.99 5.13 -7.54
CA ALA A 31 -0.11 5.18 -6.39
C ALA A 31 0.48 6.59 -6.18
N GLY A 32 0.83 7.28 -7.26
CA GLY A 32 1.29 8.66 -7.23
C GLY A 32 0.30 9.64 -6.60
N ALA A 33 -0.99 9.42 -6.78
CA ALA A 33 -2.04 10.21 -6.14
C ALA A 33 -2.10 10.01 -4.60
N LEU A 34 -1.64 8.86 -4.12
CA LEU A 34 -1.57 8.55 -2.69
C LEU A 34 -0.28 9.04 -2.01
N VAL A 35 0.75 9.34 -2.80
CA VAL A 35 2.05 9.84 -2.29
C VAL A 35 1.89 11.03 -1.34
N PRO A 36 1.12 12.09 -1.64
CA PRO A 36 0.99 13.24 -0.74
C PRO A 36 0.38 12.89 0.61
N ILE A 37 -0.48 11.86 0.67
CA ILE A 37 -1.10 11.40 1.92
C ILE A 37 -0.11 10.60 2.78
N LEU A 38 0.79 9.85 2.14
CA LEU A 38 1.79 9.02 2.81
C LEU A 38 3.11 9.74 3.07
N ARG A 39 3.30 10.91 2.45
CA ARG A 39 4.50 11.73 2.63
C ARG A 39 4.81 12.09 4.09
N PRO A 40 3.84 12.49 4.93
CA PRO A 40 4.10 12.75 6.34
C PRO A 40 4.52 11.51 7.13
N LEU A 41 4.27 10.29 6.62
CA LEU A 41 4.71 9.05 7.24
C LEU A 41 6.17 8.69 6.88
N GLY A 42 6.80 9.42 5.94
CA GLY A 42 8.10 9.04 5.39
C GLY A 42 8.03 7.93 4.31
N LEU A 43 6.82 7.62 3.86
CA LEU A 43 6.52 6.59 2.86
C LEU A 43 6.14 7.22 1.51
N GLY A 44 6.72 8.36 1.19
CA GLY A 44 6.39 9.15 -0.01
C GLY A 44 6.96 8.61 -1.32
N ASP A 45 7.28 7.32 -1.40
CA ASP A 45 7.74 6.66 -2.62
C ASP A 45 6.56 5.97 -3.32
N TRP A 46 6.41 6.19 -4.63
CA TRP A 46 5.36 5.57 -5.42
C TRP A 46 5.43 4.03 -5.40
N ARG A 47 6.63 3.47 -5.25
CA ARG A 47 6.85 2.02 -5.15
C ARG A 47 6.20 1.43 -3.90
N ILE A 48 6.34 2.13 -2.77
CA ILE A 48 5.71 1.75 -1.50
C ILE A 48 4.18 1.84 -1.62
N CYS A 49 3.68 2.92 -2.24
CA CYS A 49 2.24 3.08 -2.49
C CYS A 49 1.70 1.97 -3.38
N THR A 50 2.43 1.59 -4.44
CA THR A 50 2.07 0.47 -5.32
C THR A 50 2.02 -0.85 -4.56
N ALA A 51 3.01 -1.10 -3.70
CA ALA A 51 3.03 -2.30 -2.86
C ALA A 51 1.85 -2.34 -1.87
N LEU A 52 1.48 -1.21 -1.29
CA LEU A 52 0.32 -1.11 -0.39
C LEU A 52 -1.00 -1.35 -1.12
N ILE A 53 -1.16 -0.84 -2.34
CA ILE A 53 -2.34 -1.11 -3.16
C ILE A 53 -2.42 -2.60 -3.51
N SER A 54 -1.30 -3.22 -3.91
CA SER A 54 -1.23 -4.66 -4.15
C SER A 54 -1.54 -5.47 -2.88
N GLY A 55 -1.09 -5.01 -1.73
CA GLY A 55 -1.34 -5.61 -0.43
C GLY A 55 -2.80 -5.55 0.01
N PHE A 56 -3.62 -4.69 -0.59
CA PHE A 56 -5.07 -4.70 -0.38
C PHE A 56 -5.72 -6.00 -0.91
N MET A 57 -5.15 -6.59 -1.94
CA MET A 57 -5.60 -7.87 -2.48
C MET A 57 -5.21 -9.03 -1.57
N ALA A 58 -3.94 -9.08 -1.19
CA ALA A 58 -3.39 -10.05 -0.27
C ALA A 58 -2.22 -9.40 0.48
N LYS A 59 -2.32 -9.30 1.80
CA LYS A 59 -1.28 -8.62 2.62
C LYS A 59 0.11 -9.23 2.46
N GLU A 60 0.17 -10.50 2.16
CA GLU A 60 1.41 -11.23 1.88
C GLU A 60 2.14 -10.72 0.64
N SER A 61 1.40 -10.14 -0.30
CA SER A 61 1.97 -9.62 -1.55
C SER A 61 2.75 -8.32 -1.39
N VAL A 62 2.59 -7.59 -0.26
CA VAL A 62 3.30 -6.31 -0.03
C VAL A 62 4.80 -6.51 -0.11
N VAL A 63 5.33 -7.50 0.60
CA VAL A 63 6.78 -7.78 0.65
C VAL A 63 7.29 -8.21 -0.71
N SER A 64 6.60 -9.14 -1.37
CA SER A 64 6.99 -9.62 -2.71
C SER A 64 6.98 -8.49 -3.73
N THR A 65 5.97 -7.62 -3.69
CA THR A 65 5.89 -6.46 -4.60
C THR A 65 7.03 -5.48 -4.35
N LEU A 66 7.37 -5.22 -3.08
CA LEU A 66 8.51 -4.38 -2.73
C LEU A 66 9.82 -4.97 -3.22
N GLU A 67 10.04 -6.26 -3.06
CA GLU A 67 11.24 -6.94 -3.57
C GLU A 67 11.38 -6.80 -5.08
N VAL A 68 10.29 -6.98 -5.81
CA VAL A 68 10.28 -6.82 -7.28
C VAL A 68 10.57 -5.38 -7.70
N LEU A 69 9.90 -4.40 -7.07
CA LEU A 69 10.04 -2.99 -7.43
C LEU A 69 11.40 -2.39 -7.06
N PHE A 70 12.02 -2.87 -5.98
CA PHE A 70 13.33 -2.40 -5.54
C PHE A 70 14.50 -3.29 -6.00
N GLY A 71 14.21 -4.37 -6.73
CA GLY A 71 15.23 -5.27 -7.25
C GLY A 71 16.16 -5.88 -6.19
N GLY A 72 15.62 -6.16 -5.00
CA GLY A 72 16.39 -6.68 -3.87
C GLY A 72 17.14 -5.63 -3.04
N GLY A 73 17.08 -4.35 -3.43
CA GLY A 73 17.76 -3.24 -2.75
C GLY A 73 16.91 -2.50 -1.72
N ILE A 74 15.89 -3.13 -1.14
CA ILE A 74 14.97 -2.51 -0.16
C ILE A 74 15.73 -1.89 1.01
N ALA A 75 16.75 -2.58 1.52
CA ALA A 75 17.54 -2.14 2.66
C ALA A 75 18.35 -0.86 2.40
N SER A 76 18.63 -0.53 1.14
CA SER A 76 19.35 0.69 0.78
C SER A 76 18.46 1.92 0.68
N VAL A 77 17.15 1.72 0.46
CA VAL A 77 16.17 2.80 0.24
C VAL A 77 15.35 3.09 1.49
N LEU A 78 14.98 2.04 2.25
CA LEU A 78 14.24 2.18 3.48
C LEU A 78 15.18 2.31 4.68
N THR A 79 15.07 3.44 5.39
CA THR A 79 15.69 3.56 6.70
C THR A 79 15.00 2.61 7.68
N PRO A 80 15.68 2.14 8.75
CA PRO A 80 15.06 1.30 9.78
C PRO A 80 13.77 1.88 10.35
N LEU A 81 13.72 3.20 10.48
CA LEU A 81 12.52 3.92 10.91
C LEU A 81 11.38 3.81 9.91
N SER A 82 11.65 4.06 8.63
CA SER A 82 10.64 3.96 7.57
C SER A 82 10.14 2.52 7.41
N ALA A 83 11.01 1.53 7.56
CA ALA A 83 10.64 0.12 7.56
C ALA A 83 9.70 -0.22 8.73
N GLY A 84 9.99 0.28 9.93
CA GLY A 84 9.14 0.12 11.11
C GLY A 84 7.76 0.76 10.93
N VAL A 85 7.72 1.98 10.40
CA VAL A 85 6.46 2.68 10.09
C VAL A 85 5.66 1.93 9.03
N LEU A 86 6.32 1.43 7.99
CA LEU A 86 5.68 0.64 6.93
C LEU A 86 5.08 -0.66 7.48
N LEU A 87 5.80 -1.36 8.36
CA LEU A 87 5.30 -2.57 9.02
C LEU A 87 4.05 -2.28 9.85
N VAL A 88 4.11 -1.27 10.72
CA VAL A 88 2.97 -0.88 11.56
C VAL A 88 1.79 -0.47 10.70
N PHE A 89 2.03 0.34 9.68
CA PHE A 89 0.98 0.75 8.74
C PHE A 89 0.37 -0.43 8.01
N SER A 90 1.20 -1.35 7.49
CA SER A 90 0.74 -2.54 6.76
C SER A 90 -0.07 -3.49 7.63
N LEU A 91 0.23 -3.56 8.92
CA LEU A 91 -0.52 -4.40 9.86
C LEU A 91 -1.91 -3.81 10.19
N LEU A 92 -1.98 -2.49 10.32
CA LEU A 92 -3.18 -1.81 10.79
C LEU A 92 -4.11 -1.34 9.65
N TYR A 93 -3.54 -1.07 8.46
CA TYR A 93 -4.36 -0.57 7.38
C TYR A 93 -5.36 -1.64 6.89
N THR A 94 -6.22 -1.25 5.99
CA THR A 94 -7.38 -2.00 5.47
C THR A 94 -7.21 -3.51 5.44
N PRO A 95 -8.21 -4.28 5.89
CA PRO A 95 -8.26 -5.73 5.70
C PRO A 95 -8.27 -6.06 4.20
N CYS A 96 -7.82 -7.26 3.84
CA CYS A 96 -7.82 -7.71 2.45
C CYS A 96 -9.26 -7.75 1.88
N VAL A 97 -9.36 -7.75 0.56
CA VAL A 97 -10.66 -7.77 -0.16
C VAL A 97 -11.59 -8.88 0.33
N ALA A 98 -11.04 -10.05 0.68
CA ALA A 98 -11.81 -11.17 1.21
C ALA A 98 -12.50 -10.83 2.54
N ALA A 99 -11.78 -10.17 3.45
CA ALA A 99 -12.34 -9.73 4.74
C ALA A 99 -13.42 -8.65 4.55
N VAL A 100 -13.18 -7.69 3.65
CA VAL A 100 -14.17 -6.66 3.31
C VAL A 100 -15.43 -7.28 2.70
N ALA A 101 -15.27 -8.28 1.82
CA ALA A 101 -16.38 -9.00 1.23
C ALA A 101 -17.21 -9.75 2.27
N SER A 102 -16.56 -10.35 3.27
CA SER A 102 -17.24 -11.03 4.40
C SER A 102 -18.05 -10.04 5.24
N VAL A 103 -17.45 -8.92 5.63
CA VAL A 103 -18.15 -7.85 6.37
C VAL A 103 -19.32 -7.29 5.58
N ARG A 104 -19.16 -7.10 4.27
CA ARG A 104 -20.23 -6.64 3.39
C ARG A 104 -21.41 -7.61 3.37
N ARG A 105 -21.15 -8.91 3.41
CA ARG A 105 -22.18 -9.95 3.45
C ARG A 105 -22.94 -9.97 4.77
N GLU A 106 -22.22 -9.79 5.88
CA GLU A 106 -22.80 -9.87 7.25
C GLU A 106 -23.50 -8.57 7.66
N LEU A 107 -22.88 -7.43 7.44
CA LEU A 107 -23.29 -6.13 7.98
C LEU A 107 -23.77 -5.14 6.91
N GLY A 108 -23.58 -5.44 5.63
CA GLY A 108 -23.95 -4.58 4.52
C GLY A 108 -22.83 -3.65 4.05
N THR A 109 -23.04 -3.03 2.88
CA THR A 109 -22.04 -2.21 2.19
C THR A 109 -21.64 -0.96 2.97
N LYS A 110 -22.58 -0.31 3.65
CA LYS A 110 -22.30 0.91 4.42
C LYS A 110 -21.31 0.65 5.55
N TRP A 111 -21.50 -0.44 6.28
CA TRP A 111 -20.62 -0.86 7.37
C TRP A 111 -19.25 -1.31 6.87
N ALA A 112 -19.20 -2.02 5.74
CA ALA A 112 -17.93 -2.42 5.12
C ALA A 112 -17.09 -1.22 4.72
N VAL A 113 -17.68 -0.22 4.06
CA VAL A 113 -16.98 1.02 3.67
C VAL A 113 -16.56 1.82 4.91
N GLY A 114 -17.43 1.95 5.90
CA GLY A 114 -17.11 2.64 7.16
C GLY A 114 -15.94 1.98 7.90
N MET A 115 -15.90 0.65 7.94
CA MET A 115 -14.83 -0.11 8.56
C MET A 115 -13.49 0.11 7.85
N VAL A 116 -13.47 0.07 6.52
CA VAL A 116 -12.25 0.31 5.72
C VAL A 116 -11.72 1.71 6.00
N PHE A 117 -12.59 2.71 5.94
CA PHE A 117 -12.21 4.11 6.17
C PHE A 117 -11.66 4.31 7.60
N TRP A 118 -12.34 3.75 8.59
CA TRP A 118 -11.94 3.83 10.00
C TRP A 118 -10.57 3.17 10.25
N GLN A 119 -10.36 1.99 9.68
CA GLN A 119 -9.08 1.29 9.80
C GLN A 119 -7.93 2.05 9.13
N CYS A 120 -8.15 2.60 7.94
CA CYS A 120 -7.15 3.42 7.27
C CYS A 120 -6.78 4.66 8.10
N LEU A 121 -7.77 5.29 8.73
CA LEU A 121 -7.55 6.45 9.59
C LEU A 121 -6.74 6.10 10.83
N ILE A 122 -7.08 5.00 11.51
CA ILE A 122 -6.32 4.50 12.67
C ILE A 122 -4.89 4.15 12.25
N ALA A 123 -4.72 3.43 11.14
CA ALA A 123 -3.40 3.06 10.63
C ALA A 123 -2.53 4.30 10.36
N TRP A 124 -3.11 5.33 9.79
CA TRP A 124 -2.44 6.58 9.49
C TRP A 124 -1.99 7.31 10.76
N VAL A 125 -2.90 7.45 11.74
CA VAL A 125 -2.60 8.09 13.03
C VAL A 125 -1.51 7.33 13.79
N VAL A 126 -1.62 6.01 13.89
CA VAL A 126 -0.62 5.18 14.60
C VAL A 126 0.72 5.22 13.88
N ALA A 127 0.74 5.22 12.55
CA ALA A 127 1.97 5.33 11.78
C ALA A 127 2.68 6.67 12.00
N ILE A 128 1.94 7.78 12.09
CA ILE A 128 2.51 9.10 12.44
C ILE A 128 3.09 9.10 13.85
N ILE A 129 2.38 8.54 14.81
CA ILE A 129 2.86 8.42 16.20
C ILE A 129 4.14 7.58 16.24
N THR A 130 4.15 6.43 15.55
CA THR A 130 5.33 5.55 15.46
C THR A 130 6.52 6.28 14.87
N ARG A 131 6.30 7.07 13.82
CA ARG A 131 7.36 7.89 13.23
C ARG A 131 7.86 8.96 14.20
N GLY A 132 6.95 9.65 14.90
CA GLY A 132 7.30 10.66 15.89
C GLY A 132 8.17 10.09 17.03
N ILE A 133 7.76 8.94 17.57
CA ILE A 133 8.54 8.23 18.61
C ILE A 133 9.89 7.78 18.05
N GLY A 134 9.91 7.23 16.84
CA GLY A 134 11.15 6.80 16.20
C GLY A 134 12.13 7.94 15.94
N MET A 135 11.66 9.12 15.57
CA MET A 135 12.50 10.32 15.42
C MET A 135 13.08 10.82 16.76
N LEU A 136 12.39 10.58 17.87
CA LEU A 136 12.88 10.92 19.20
C LEU A 136 13.92 9.92 19.74
N LEU A 137 13.81 8.65 19.31
CA LEU A 137 14.69 7.56 19.75
C LEU A 137 15.93 7.39 18.86
N PHE A 138 15.81 7.79 17.61
CA PHE A 138 16.87 7.74 16.60
C PHE A 138 17.21 9.14 16.12
#